data_db894b47a0262aa96db2a2c101ebfb80
#
_entry.id   db894b47a0262aa96db2a2c101ebfb80
#
_cell.length_a   1.000
_cell.length_b   1.000
_cell.length_c   1.000
_cell.angle_alpha   90.00
_cell.angle_beta   90.00
_cell.angle_gamma   90.00
#
_symmetry.space_group_name_H-M   'P 1'
#
loop_
_entity.id
_entity.type
_entity.pdbx_description
1 polymer ?
#
loop_
_entity_poly.entity_id
_entity_poly.type
_entity_poly.pdbx_seq_one_letter_code
_entity_poly.pdbx_strand_id
1 'polypeptide(L)'
;MGKTKKIKKIIYVKKEDYDKCKSIVHSPYIHIEKEKKVTNKTIKKTNDSIIKIINRPFTNKNITPNNDFYNYINFDTIKELKEKYKHISNNEKYYVQVDDFRITQDKVNNELVEIIENIIKSPQNKKEHMVKKVFHSLITDSRKEFHFHLKNLFVTYDTYVKNDDLWGLLGYINKNEIVRWLCPINWSVTRNLTNKNKYINLIGFPSFTLYNTSLYFFFDIEPTLTMKQKNEKSYKYDKYIVNEYLKYIQKMNDRCFGSNKVIIPMDVFNVQKEILYSMACNNIKNDSDNNLVKKEDANKYNFEWDLFAKALGYKIVPDVFSVESLNYLSCVCKLLKDNWKTPKWKSFWIYIFLKEMSIFNIHLRDIPFDLNRKILLGQPKKTPPKIFALIGMSYMFNYFLSKEYVEKYYNEYYVNYVQNLFDDLIKIFKRIITNNKWLSPFGKKNSLLKLNHITLNIGIQKNVVNDPLLDYKDNDAWYNLCLFSEWKTEKLIELLTNKVSPIDYNFDSSIIDWRANKLTGKQCYIVNSFYTPTVNEVYIPLAYLQKPFITLHNLGIEYIMAYIGGTLTHEMSHSLDANGSKFNYNGVLEDIFTEKDKTTYTKIANDIISQYETFA
;
A
#
# COMPACT_ATOMS: atom_id res chain seq x y z
N MET A 1 38.26 -10.58 39.41
CA MET A 1 37.73 -11.85 38.90
C MET A 1 36.22 -12.04 39.08
N GLY A 2 35.52 -11.30 39.96
CA GLY A 2 34.09 -11.48 40.24
C GLY A 2 33.12 -10.84 39.22
N LYS A 3 33.52 -9.79 38.50
CA LYS A 3 32.65 -9.06 37.54
C LYS A 3 32.42 -9.83 36.23
N THR A 4 33.37 -10.65 35.80
CA THR A 4 33.26 -11.43 34.55
C THR A 4 32.26 -12.60 34.62
N LYS A 5 32.04 -13.15 35.82
CA LYS A 5 31.06 -14.23 36.01
C LYS A 5 29.58 -13.76 35.92
N LYS A 6 29.30 -12.51 36.33
CA LYS A 6 27.91 -11.96 36.25
C LYS A 6 27.50 -11.64 34.80
N ILE A 7 28.42 -11.14 33.99
CA ILE A 7 28.17 -10.80 32.58
C ILE A 7 27.96 -12.07 31.73
N LYS A 8 28.72 -13.16 32.04
CA LYS A 8 28.46 -14.47 31.38
C LYS A 8 27.05 -15.01 31.65
N LYS A 9 26.42 -14.65 32.78
CA LYS A 9 25.07 -15.09 33.14
C LYS A 9 23.96 -14.40 32.32
N ILE A 10 24.21 -13.22 31.81
CA ILE A 10 23.22 -12.46 30.98
C ILE A 10 23.29 -12.91 29.53
N ILE A 11 24.45 -13.34 29.05
CA ILE A 11 24.70 -13.67 27.62
C ILE A 11 24.55 -15.17 27.34
N TYR A 12 24.82 -16.02 28.34
CA TYR A 12 24.60 -17.46 28.27
C TYR A 12 23.44 -17.82 29.21
N VAL A 13 22.26 -18.03 28.61
CA VAL A 13 21.18 -18.72 29.30
C VAL A 13 21.78 -20.04 29.79
N LYS A 14 21.77 -20.30 31.08
CA LYS A 14 22.20 -21.59 31.62
C LYS A 14 21.39 -22.68 30.91
N LYS A 15 21.97 -23.87 30.77
CA LYS A 15 21.28 -25.01 30.14
C LYS A 15 19.89 -25.24 30.74
N GLU A 16 19.72 -25.03 32.03
CA GLU A 16 18.45 -25.13 32.78
C GLU A 16 17.44 -24.02 32.38
N ASP A 17 17.90 -22.79 32.13
CA ASP A 17 17.06 -21.69 31.67
C ASP A 17 16.76 -21.81 30.16
N TYR A 18 17.68 -22.39 29.41
CA TYR A 18 17.49 -22.77 28.02
C TYR A 18 16.44 -23.88 27.88
N ASP A 19 16.50 -24.92 28.69
CA ASP A 19 15.53 -26.02 28.68
C ASP A 19 14.12 -25.53 29.13
N LYS A 20 14.02 -24.49 29.97
CA LYS A 20 12.77 -23.77 30.27
C LYS A 20 12.28 -22.92 29.12
N CYS A 21 13.18 -22.20 28.42
CA CYS A 21 12.85 -21.46 27.22
C CYS A 21 12.50 -22.38 26.06
N LYS A 22 13.12 -23.56 25.95
CA LYS A 22 12.82 -24.58 24.93
C LYS A 22 11.39 -25.11 25.01
N SER A 23 10.75 -25.08 26.17
CA SER A 23 9.33 -25.38 26.33
C SER A 23 8.42 -24.24 25.84
N ILE A 24 8.97 -23.04 25.58
CA ILE A 24 8.25 -21.85 25.16
C ILE A 24 8.53 -21.53 23.69
N VAL A 25 9.76 -21.78 23.21
CA VAL A 25 10.20 -21.49 21.83
C VAL A 25 10.90 -22.72 21.26
N HIS A 26 10.22 -23.47 20.38
CA HIS A 26 10.83 -24.58 19.64
C HIS A 26 11.73 -24.05 18.51
N SER A 27 12.90 -23.53 18.87
CA SER A 27 13.90 -23.14 17.87
C SER A 27 14.94 -24.27 17.73
N PRO A 28 14.90 -25.08 16.67
CA PRO A 28 15.90 -26.11 16.42
C PRO A 28 17.30 -25.53 16.16
N TYR A 29 17.40 -24.24 15.93
CA TYR A 29 18.62 -23.57 15.47
C TYR A 29 19.57 -23.09 16.57
N ILE A 30 19.10 -23.03 17.80
CA ILE A 30 19.99 -22.79 18.94
C ILE A 30 20.95 -23.99 19.14
N HIS A 31 20.63 -25.17 18.58
CA HIS A 31 21.50 -26.36 18.63
C HIS A 31 22.65 -26.36 17.64
N ILE A 32 22.52 -25.69 16.48
CA ILE A 32 23.54 -25.73 15.40
C ILE A 32 24.76 -24.88 15.75
N GLU A 33 24.61 -23.83 16.56
CA GLU A 33 25.75 -23.00 17.00
C GLU A 33 26.72 -23.75 17.96
N LYS A 34 26.35 -24.92 18.48
CA LYS A 34 27.26 -25.72 19.34
C LYS A 34 28.38 -26.42 18.57
N GLU A 35 28.22 -26.65 17.29
CA GLU A 35 29.23 -27.39 16.49
C GLU A 35 30.27 -26.45 15.81
N LYS A 36 30.00 -25.16 15.67
CA LYS A 36 31.04 -24.21 15.27
C LYS A 36 31.75 -23.68 16.49
N LYS A 37 33.04 -24.07 16.70
CA LYS A 37 33.92 -23.47 17.70
C LYS A 37 33.90 -21.95 17.52
N VAL A 38 33.04 -21.25 18.29
CA VAL A 38 33.06 -19.79 18.39
C VAL A 38 34.38 -19.43 19.06
N THR A 39 35.25 -18.76 18.34
CA THR A 39 36.56 -18.38 18.90
C THR A 39 36.36 -17.34 20.00
N ASN A 40 37.22 -17.38 21.02
CA ASN A 40 37.22 -16.37 22.10
C ASN A 40 37.25 -14.91 21.56
N LYS A 41 37.77 -14.69 20.37
CA LYS A 41 37.84 -13.40 19.68
C LYS A 41 36.45 -12.94 19.18
N THR A 42 35.61 -13.86 18.69
CA THR A 42 34.23 -13.56 18.23
C THR A 42 33.31 -13.27 19.42
N ILE A 43 33.44 -14.05 20.52
CA ILE A 43 32.69 -13.81 21.75
C ILE A 43 33.05 -12.45 22.37
N LYS A 44 34.34 -12.08 22.37
CA LYS A 44 34.79 -10.79 22.88
C LYS A 44 34.22 -9.62 22.05
N LYS A 45 34.23 -9.73 20.74
CA LYS A 45 33.71 -8.69 19.84
C LYS A 45 32.19 -8.47 19.96
N THR A 46 31.43 -9.55 20.16
CA THR A 46 29.98 -9.49 20.38
C THR A 46 29.66 -8.90 21.76
N ASN A 47 30.39 -9.33 22.80
CA ASN A 47 30.27 -8.79 24.15
C ASN A 47 30.59 -7.28 24.17
N ASP A 48 31.66 -6.86 23.50
CA ASP A 48 32.05 -5.46 23.40
C ASP A 48 30.97 -4.62 22.67
N SER A 49 30.29 -5.18 21.68
CA SER A 49 29.20 -4.51 20.97
C SER A 49 27.94 -4.36 21.82
N ILE A 50 27.53 -5.40 22.53
CA ILE A 50 26.38 -5.37 23.45
C ILE A 50 26.67 -4.46 24.65
N ILE A 51 27.87 -4.53 25.21
CA ILE A 51 28.32 -3.65 26.32
C ILE A 51 28.34 -2.18 25.85
N LYS A 52 28.73 -1.90 24.59
CA LYS A 52 28.66 -0.55 24.01
C LYS A 52 27.23 -0.06 23.88
N ILE A 53 26.28 -0.94 23.52
CA ILE A 53 24.85 -0.58 23.44
C ILE A 53 24.28 -0.31 24.85
N ILE A 54 24.61 -1.14 25.83
CA ILE A 54 24.11 -1.02 27.20
C ILE A 54 24.79 0.11 27.98
N ASN A 55 26.08 0.37 27.72
CA ASN A 55 26.88 1.37 28.44
C ASN A 55 27.15 2.62 27.60
N ARG A 56 26.37 2.91 26.56
CA ARG A 56 26.48 4.20 25.87
C ARG A 56 26.32 5.33 26.88
N PRO A 57 27.30 6.22 27.03
CA PRO A 57 27.12 7.41 27.82
C PRO A 57 26.05 8.26 27.13
N PHE A 58 24.90 8.46 27.78
CA PHE A 58 23.90 9.38 27.30
C PHE A 58 24.49 10.79 27.27
N THR A 59 24.54 11.39 26.09
CA THR A 59 25.05 12.77 25.92
C THR A 59 24.13 13.82 26.52
N ASN A 60 22.85 13.45 26.78
CA ASN A 60 21.89 14.33 27.45
C ASN A 60 21.50 13.76 28.82
N LYS A 61 22.14 14.27 29.88
CA LYS A 61 21.89 13.85 31.26
C LYS A 61 20.49 14.18 31.79
N ASN A 62 19.73 15.02 31.08
CA ASN A 62 18.38 15.42 31.47
C ASN A 62 17.31 14.46 30.97
N ILE A 63 17.64 13.51 30.11
CA ILE A 63 16.72 12.48 29.60
C ILE A 63 16.85 11.24 30.45
N THR A 64 15.76 10.87 31.14
CA THR A 64 15.66 9.64 31.92
C THR A 64 14.60 8.73 31.35
N PRO A 65 14.66 7.39 31.57
CA PRO A 65 13.67 6.45 31.04
C PRO A 65 12.25 6.73 31.54
N ASN A 66 12.11 7.47 32.65
CA ASN A 66 10.80 7.79 33.24
C ASN A 66 10.15 9.04 32.63
N ASN A 67 10.97 9.97 32.09
CA ASN A 67 10.43 11.21 31.53
C ASN A 67 10.36 11.19 29.99
N ASP A 68 11.27 10.49 29.33
CA ASP A 68 11.26 10.35 27.87
C ASP A 68 12.02 9.09 27.43
N PHE A 69 11.34 7.96 27.50
CA PHE A 69 11.91 6.66 27.17
C PHE A 69 12.35 6.58 25.71
N TYR A 70 11.63 7.21 24.79
CA TYR A 70 11.97 7.17 23.37
C TYR A 70 13.34 7.84 23.11
N ASN A 71 13.51 9.07 23.56
CA ASN A 71 14.79 9.75 23.41
C ASN A 71 15.87 9.15 24.29
N TYR A 72 15.52 8.60 25.47
CA TYR A 72 16.47 7.87 26.30
C TYR A 72 17.15 6.71 25.54
N ILE A 73 16.39 5.96 24.75
CA ILE A 73 16.92 4.84 23.95
C ILE A 73 17.53 5.31 22.64
N ASN A 74 16.90 6.26 21.96
CA ASN A 74 17.20 6.58 20.56
C ASN A 74 18.06 7.84 20.36
N PHE A 75 18.29 8.67 21.38
CA PHE A 75 18.91 9.99 21.26
C PHE A 75 20.23 9.96 20.48
N ASP A 76 21.15 9.10 20.87
CA ASP A 76 22.48 9.03 20.23
C ASP A 76 22.36 8.45 18.81
N THR A 77 21.51 7.46 18.58
CA THR A 77 21.23 6.91 17.25
C THR A 77 20.63 7.95 16.33
N ILE A 78 19.66 8.72 16.82
CA ILE A 78 19.04 9.83 16.05
C ILE A 78 20.09 10.90 15.74
N LYS A 79 20.93 11.24 16.70
CA LYS A 79 22.02 12.20 16.50
C LYS A 79 23.03 11.71 15.46
N GLU A 80 23.50 10.47 15.58
CA GLU A 80 24.41 9.85 14.59
C GLU A 80 23.78 9.81 13.19
N LEU A 81 22.49 9.45 13.10
CA LEU A 81 21.75 9.46 11.85
C LEU A 81 21.61 10.87 11.28
N LYS A 82 21.27 11.85 12.11
CA LYS A 82 21.20 13.26 11.67
C LYS A 82 22.55 13.76 11.17
N GLU A 83 23.64 13.45 11.84
CA GLU A 83 24.99 13.83 11.40
C GLU A 83 25.39 13.09 10.13
N LYS A 84 25.21 11.77 10.07
CA LYS A 84 25.50 10.94 8.90
C LYS A 84 24.70 11.37 7.67
N TYR A 85 23.42 11.71 7.85
CA TYR A 85 22.51 12.09 6.77
C TYR A 85 22.39 13.60 6.57
N LYS A 86 22.99 14.44 7.44
CA LYS A 86 23.05 15.89 7.26
C LYS A 86 23.77 16.29 5.97
N HIS A 87 24.77 15.52 5.57
CA HIS A 87 25.47 15.70 4.28
C HIS A 87 24.77 14.96 3.13
N ILE A 88 23.99 13.91 3.41
CA ILE A 88 23.24 13.12 2.43
C ILE A 88 21.88 13.78 2.14
N SER A 89 21.26 14.47 3.11
CA SER A 89 19.95 15.11 2.96
C SER A 89 19.92 16.18 1.87
N ASN A 90 21.06 16.73 1.50
CA ASN A 90 21.07 17.79 0.50
C ASN A 90 21.16 17.28 -0.94
N ASN A 91 21.58 16.04 -1.20
CA ASN A 91 21.82 15.68 -2.60
C ASN A 91 21.67 14.22 -3.08
N GLU A 92 21.48 13.20 -2.24
CA GLU A 92 21.61 11.83 -2.75
C GLU A 92 20.39 10.90 -2.60
N LYS A 93 19.47 11.16 -1.67
CA LYS A 93 18.35 10.25 -1.41
C LYS A 93 17.02 10.79 -1.97
N TYR A 94 16.24 9.91 -2.58
CA TYR A 94 14.95 10.22 -3.20
C TYR A 94 13.75 9.84 -2.32
N TYR A 95 13.97 9.30 -1.12
CA TYR A 95 12.89 8.94 -0.21
C TYR A 95 12.71 9.99 0.91
N VAL A 96 11.48 10.05 1.42
CA VAL A 96 11.00 11.12 2.32
C VAL A 96 11.59 11.00 3.73
N GLN A 97 11.77 9.77 4.20
CA GLN A 97 12.28 9.50 5.54
C GLN A 97 13.38 8.44 5.49
N VAL A 98 14.26 8.48 6.48
CA VAL A 98 15.37 7.55 6.62
C VAL A 98 15.07 6.63 7.79
N ASP A 99 14.77 5.38 7.48
CA ASP A 99 14.56 4.29 8.42
C ASP A 99 15.01 2.96 7.80
N ASP A 100 15.00 1.91 8.60
CA ASP A 100 15.43 0.58 8.17
C ASP A 100 14.62 0.05 6.98
N PHE A 101 13.32 0.35 6.92
CA PHE A 101 12.45 -0.07 5.80
C PHE A 101 12.87 0.59 4.48
N ARG A 102 13.08 1.92 4.49
CA ARG A 102 13.45 2.67 3.27
C ARG A 102 14.87 2.38 2.82
N ILE A 103 15.81 2.25 3.75
CA ILE A 103 17.18 1.87 3.44
C ILE A 103 17.24 0.48 2.83
N THR A 104 16.52 -0.48 3.42
CA THR A 104 16.48 -1.86 2.91
C THR A 104 15.73 -1.94 1.58
N GLN A 105 14.60 -1.20 1.43
CA GLN A 105 13.89 -1.16 0.14
C GLN A 105 14.72 -0.54 -0.97
N ASP A 106 15.50 0.49 -0.69
CA ASP A 106 16.43 1.09 -1.66
C ASP A 106 17.49 0.09 -2.12
N LYS A 107 18.04 -0.69 -1.18
CA LYS A 107 18.95 -1.80 -1.48
C LYS A 107 18.29 -2.84 -2.40
N VAL A 108 17.10 -3.32 -2.05
CA VAL A 108 16.33 -4.30 -2.84
C VAL A 108 16.02 -3.78 -4.24
N ASN A 109 15.64 -2.50 -4.36
CA ASN A 109 15.39 -1.89 -5.65
C ASN A 109 16.65 -1.88 -6.54
N ASN A 110 17.81 -1.56 -5.98
CA ASN A 110 19.07 -1.56 -6.71
C ASN A 110 19.49 -2.99 -7.11
N GLU A 111 19.28 -3.98 -6.25
CA GLU A 111 19.52 -5.40 -6.53
C GLU A 111 18.65 -5.88 -7.69
N LEU A 112 17.37 -5.51 -7.73
CA LEU A 112 16.47 -5.84 -8.84
C LEU A 112 16.85 -5.11 -10.14
N VAL A 113 17.25 -3.85 -10.06
CA VAL A 113 17.75 -3.11 -11.24
C VAL A 113 18.97 -3.82 -11.82
N GLU A 114 19.91 -4.26 -10.99
CA GLU A 114 21.09 -5.02 -11.44
C GLU A 114 20.69 -6.33 -12.14
N ILE A 115 19.73 -7.07 -11.58
CA ILE A 115 19.19 -8.31 -12.20
C ILE A 115 18.62 -7.99 -13.58
N ILE A 116 17.73 -6.99 -13.68
CA ILE A 116 17.11 -6.57 -14.94
C ILE A 116 18.18 -6.16 -15.96
N GLU A 117 19.15 -5.33 -15.57
CA GLU A 117 20.20 -4.86 -16.48
C GLU A 117 21.06 -6.00 -17.02
N ASN A 118 21.31 -7.03 -16.23
CA ASN A 118 22.03 -8.21 -16.70
C ASN A 118 21.20 -9.01 -17.72
N ILE A 119 19.90 -9.18 -17.49
CA ILE A 119 19.00 -9.89 -18.40
C ILE A 119 18.85 -9.14 -19.73
N ILE A 120 18.58 -7.83 -19.69
CA ILE A 120 18.32 -7.05 -20.91
C ILE A 120 19.55 -6.81 -21.78
N LYS A 121 20.77 -7.00 -21.26
CA LYS A 121 22.00 -6.99 -22.08
C LYS A 121 22.02 -8.09 -23.14
N SER A 122 21.54 -9.29 -22.79
CA SER A 122 21.52 -10.45 -23.67
C SER A 122 20.26 -11.29 -23.43
N PRO A 123 19.07 -10.80 -23.82
CA PRO A 123 17.83 -11.51 -23.58
C PRO A 123 17.80 -12.83 -24.37
N GLN A 124 17.48 -13.94 -23.69
CA GLN A 124 17.56 -15.30 -24.22
C GLN A 124 16.21 -15.84 -24.72
N ASN A 125 15.09 -15.22 -24.29
CA ASN A 125 13.76 -15.69 -24.61
C ASN A 125 12.78 -14.53 -24.84
N LYS A 126 11.58 -14.86 -25.33
CA LYS A 126 10.53 -13.87 -25.66
C LYS A 126 10.16 -12.98 -24.48
N LYS A 127 10.08 -13.53 -23.25
CA LYS A 127 9.73 -12.76 -22.06
C LYS A 127 10.82 -11.73 -21.72
N GLU A 128 12.09 -12.10 -21.76
CA GLU A 128 13.21 -11.19 -21.52
C GLU A 128 13.30 -10.07 -22.56
N HIS A 129 12.99 -10.36 -23.84
CA HIS A 129 12.85 -9.34 -24.87
C HIS A 129 11.71 -8.34 -24.55
N MET A 130 10.59 -8.81 -24.01
CA MET A 130 9.49 -7.95 -23.57
C MET A 130 9.89 -7.10 -22.36
N VAL A 131 10.55 -7.71 -21.36
CA VAL A 131 11.12 -7.00 -20.21
C VAL A 131 12.03 -5.87 -20.68
N LYS A 132 12.92 -6.13 -21.65
CA LYS A 132 13.78 -5.11 -22.27
C LYS A 132 12.97 -3.98 -22.87
N LYS A 133 11.96 -4.28 -23.71
CA LYS A 133 11.10 -3.26 -24.34
C LYS A 133 10.43 -2.36 -23.30
N VAL A 134 9.79 -2.96 -22.29
CA VAL A 134 9.07 -2.20 -21.27
C VAL A 134 10.02 -1.38 -20.41
N PHE A 135 11.16 -1.93 -19.99
CA PHE A 135 12.16 -1.17 -19.24
C PHE A 135 12.63 0.05 -20.02
N HIS A 136 12.96 -0.11 -21.31
CA HIS A 136 13.38 0.99 -22.16
C HIS A 136 12.27 2.04 -22.32
N SER A 137 11.02 1.63 -22.56
CA SER A 137 9.91 2.56 -22.73
C SER A 137 9.70 3.52 -21.54
N LEU A 138 10.00 3.05 -20.32
CA LEU A 138 9.84 3.83 -19.08
C LEU A 138 10.94 4.87 -18.84
N ILE A 139 12.08 4.76 -19.54
CA ILE A 139 13.22 5.68 -19.41
C ILE A 139 13.52 6.48 -20.68
N THR A 140 12.87 6.15 -21.80
CA THR A 140 13.10 6.78 -23.11
C THR A 140 12.19 7.99 -23.33
N ASP A 141 12.60 8.89 -24.21
CA ASP A 141 11.77 10.02 -24.65
C ASP A 141 10.61 9.54 -25.55
N SER A 142 9.39 9.78 -25.11
CA SER A 142 8.15 9.37 -25.77
C SER A 142 7.27 10.59 -26.15
N ARG A 143 7.86 11.73 -26.54
CA ARG A 143 7.09 12.95 -26.88
C ARG A 143 6.13 12.73 -28.03
N LYS A 144 6.55 12.05 -29.08
CA LYS A 144 5.73 11.78 -30.28
C LYS A 144 4.52 10.92 -29.92
N GLU A 145 4.77 9.85 -29.16
CA GLU A 145 3.75 8.92 -28.67
C GLU A 145 2.77 9.64 -27.73
N PHE A 146 3.28 10.49 -26.85
CA PHE A 146 2.45 11.30 -25.95
C PHE A 146 1.47 12.21 -26.72
N HIS A 147 1.93 12.93 -27.74
CA HIS A 147 1.05 13.76 -28.56
C HIS A 147 0.02 12.94 -29.32
N PHE A 148 0.37 11.74 -29.78
CA PHE A 148 -0.56 10.81 -30.41
C PHE A 148 -1.66 10.39 -29.41
N HIS A 149 -1.28 9.97 -28.20
CA HIS A 149 -2.24 9.59 -27.16
C HIS A 149 -3.15 10.75 -26.75
N LEU A 150 -2.57 11.93 -26.60
CA LEU A 150 -3.33 13.13 -26.27
C LEU A 150 -4.38 13.46 -27.34
N LYS A 151 -4.01 13.40 -28.62
CA LYS A 151 -4.95 13.58 -29.74
C LYS A 151 -6.07 12.53 -29.71
N ASN A 152 -5.70 11.26 -29.51
CA ASN A 152 -6.67 10.17 -29.44
C ASN A 152 -7.64 10.35 -28.27
N LEU A 153 -7.18 10.86 -27.13
CA LEU A 153 -8.04 11.14 -25.98
C LEU A 153 -9.18 12.11 -26.34
N PHE A 154 -8.87 13.19 -27.08
CA PHE A 154 -9.90 14.13 -27.52
C PHE A 154 -10.89 13.46 -28.48
N VAL A 155 -10.41 12.73 -29.47
CA VAL A 155 -11.27 12.01 -30.43
C VAL A 155 -12.18 11.03 -29.72
N THR A 156 -11.64 10.30 -28.75
CA THR A 156 -12.39 9.33 -27.95
C THR A 156 -13.47 10.02 -27.12
N TYR A 157 -13.12 11.07 -26.38
CA TYR A 157 -14.08 11.85 -25.59
C TYR A 157 -15.20 12.44 -26.47
N ASP A 158 -14.84 13.12 -27.58
CA ASP A 158 -15.81 13.76 -28.48
C ASP A 158 -16.71 12.70 -29.13
N THR A 159 -16.24 11.46 -29.34
CA THR A 159 -17.05 10.33 -29.84
C THR A 159 -18.13 9.95 -28.84
N TYR A 160 -17.77 9.78 -27.55
CA TYR A 160 -18.75 9.48 -26.51
C TYR A 160 -19.78 10.60 -26.34
N VAL A 161 -19.34 11.86 -26.38
CA VAL A 161 -20.24 13.04 -26.32
C VAL A 161 -21.22 13.07 -27.49
N LYS A 162 -20.74 12.82 -28.72
CA LYS A 162 -21.58 12.77 -29.92
C LYS A 162 -22.64 11.68 -29.85
N ASN A 163 -22.29 10.52 -29.29
CA ASN A 163 -23.18 9.37 -29.17
C ASN A 163 -24.05 9.40 -27.92
N ASP A 164 -23.93 10.41 -27.08
CA ASP A 164 -24.57 10.51 -25.76
C ASP A 164 -24.30 9.29 -24.84
N ASP A 165 -23.07 8.76 -24.90
CA ASP A 165 -22.70 7.51 -24.24
C ASP A 165 -21.85 7.75 -23.00
N LEU A 166 -22.49 8.20 -21.92
CA LEU A 166 -21.87 8.36 -20.59
C LEU A 166 -21.28 7.06 -20.07
N TRP A 167 -22.05 5.98 -20.16
CA TRP A 167 -21.64 4.69 -19.59
C TRP A 167 -20.50 4.05 -20.35
N GLY A 168 -20.44 4.27 -21.66
CA GLY A 168 -19.30 3.92 -22.50
C GLY A 168 -18.03 4.66 -22.08
N LEU A 169 -18.11 5.99 -21.85
CA LEU A 169 -17.00 6.78 -21.35
C LEU A 169 -16.51 6.27 -19.99
N LEU A 170 -17.40 6.02 -19.04
CA LEU A 170 -17.04 5.51 -17.71
C LEU A 170 -16.43 4.11 -17.80
N GLY A 171 -16.95 3.23 -18.66
CA GLY A 171 -16.38 1.91 -18.94
C GLY A 171 -14.96 2.01 -19.51
N TYR A 172 -14.74 2.90 -20.49
CA TYR A 172 -13.43 3.18 -21.06
C TYR A 172 -12.42 3.64 -20.02
N ILE A 173 -12.80 4.57 -19.13
CA ILE A 173 -11.93 5.04 -18.04
C ILE A 173 -11.60 3.89 -17.08
N ASN A 174 -12.58 3.06 -16.73
CA ASN A 174 -12.41 1.99 -15.75
C ASN A 174 -11.59 0.79 -16.27
N LYS A 175 -11.47 0.60 -17.60
CA LYS A 175 -10.53 -0.36 -18.17
C LYS A 175 -9.08 0.01 -17.96
N ASN A 176 -8.79 1.28 -17.70
CA ASN A 176 -7.45 1.76 -17.37
C ASN A 176 -7.29 1.86 -15.84
N GLU A 177 -6.65 0.86 -15.24
CA GLU A 177 -6.48 0.79 -13.79
C GLU A 177 -5.77 2.01 -13.19
N ILE A 178 -4.92 2.69 -13.96
CA ILE A 178 -4.17 3.86 -13.48
C ILE A 178 -5.09 5.08 -13.38
N VAL A 179 -5.98 5.27 -14.37
CA VAL A 179 -6.88 6.42 -14.43
C VAL A 179 -8.15 6.20 -13.60
N ARG A 180 -8.65 4.96 -13.50
CA ARG A 180 -9.93 4.66 -12.84
C ARG A 180 -10.02 5.16 -11.40
N TRP A 181 -8.89 5.25 -10.68
CA TRP A 181 -8.86 5.76 -9.30
C TRP A 181 -9.33 7.22 -9.18
N LEU A 182 -9.33 7.97 -10.28
CA LEU A 182 -9.83 9.35 -10.33
C LEU A 182 -11.25 9.42 -10.86
N CYS A 183 -11.80 8.32 -11.37
CA CYS A 183 -13.14 8.26 -11.93
C CYS A 183 -14.20 8.38 -10.83
N PRO A 184 -15.25 9.19 -11.00
CA PRO A 184 -16.37 9.27 -10.05
C PRO A 184 -17.03 7.91 -9.76
N ILE A 185 -17.12 7.06 -10.77
CA ILE A 185 -17.52 5.65 -10.62
C ILE A 185 -16.24 4.81 -10.75
N ASN A 186 -15.73 4.34 -9.62
CA ASN A 186 -14.53 3.51 -9.58
C ASN A 186 -14.93 2.04 -9.44
N TRP A 187 -14.70 1.25 -10.50
CA TRP A 187 -15.00 -0.17 -10.52
C TRP A 187 -13.78 -1.00 -10.14
N SER A 188 -14.02 -2.02 -9.35
CA SER A 188 -13.05 -3.06 -9.04
C SER A 188 -13.72 -4.42 -8.85
N VAL A 189 -12.93 -5.47 -8.75
CA VAL A 189 -13.38 -6.83 -8.37
C VAL A 189 -12.72 -7.18 -7.06
N THR A 190 -13.53 -7.57 -6.08
CA THR A 190 -13.07 -7.93 -4.74
C THR A 190 -13.67 -9.28 -4.31
N ARG A 191 -13.15 -9.85 -3.22
CA ARG A 191 -13.76 -11.03 -2.63
C ARG A 191 -15.13 -10.69 -2.08
N ASN A 192 -16.09 -11.60 -2.27
CA ASN A 192 -17.40 -11.45 -1.66
C ASN A 192 -17.28 -11.64 -0.14
N LEU A 193 -17.65 -10.62 0.62
CA LEU A 193 -17.50 -10.61 2.07
C LEU A 193 -18.39 -11.62 2.80
N THR A 194 -19.49 -12.08 2.15
CA THR A 194 -20.42 -13.08 2.70
C THR A 194 -20.17 -14.49 2.16
N ASN A 195 -19.34 -14.63 1.11
CA ASN A 195 -19.01 -15.92 0.51
C ASN A 195 -17.57 -15.95 0.03
N LYS A 196 -16.66 -16.51 0.86
CA LYS A 196 -15.22 -16.56 0.60
C LYS A 196 -14.82 -17.20 -0.73
N ASN A 197 -15.69 -18.00 -1.33
CA ASN A 197 -15.43 -18.74 -2.57
C ASN A 197 -15.87 -17.98 -3.82
N LYS A 198 -16.33 -16.73 -3.69
CA LYS A 198 -16.80 -15.90 -4.79
C LYS A 198 -16.12 -14.55 -4.81
N TYR A 199 -16.02 -14.01 -6.00
CA TYR A 199 -15.69 -12.61 -6.22
C TYR A 199 -16.97 -11.83 -6.52
N ILE A 200 -16.92 -10.52 -6.32
CA ILE A 200 -18.01 -9.60 -6.60
C ILE A 200 -17.47 -8.29 -7.17
N ASN A 201 -18.23 -7.65 -8.04
CA ASN A 201 -17.97 -6.29 -8.46
C ASN A 201 -18.14 -5.33 -7.30
N LEU A 202 -17.25 -4.38 -7.14
CA LEU A 202 -17.34 -3.30 -6.19
C LEU A 202 -17.32 -1.95 -6.92
N ILE A 203 -18.31 -1.11 -6.64
CA ILE A 203 -18.34 0.28 -7.06
C ILE A 203 -17.93 1.13 -5.85
N GLY A 204 -16.79 1.79 -5.97
CA GLY A 204 -16.17 2.56 -4.90
C GLY A 204 -16.04 4.06 -5.21
N PHE A 205 -15.43 4.77 -4.26
CA PHE A 205 -15.15 6.19 -4.33
C PHE A 205 -13.92 6.51 -5.19
N PRO A 206 -13.83 7.72 -5.76
CA PRO A 206 -12.59 8.19 -6.36
C PRO A 206 -11.54 8.54 -5.30
N SER A 207 -10.28 8.49 -5.70
CA SER A 207 -9.14 8.94 -4.90
C SER A 207 -8.46 10.12 -5.55
N PHE A 208 -8.73 11.34 -5.08
CA PHE A 208 -8.18 12.56 -5.66
C PHE A 208 -6.76 12.87 -5.15
N THR A 209 -6.14 13.88 -5.78
CA THR A 209 -4.74 14.26 -5.52
C THR A 209 -4.51 14.74 -4.08
N LEU A 210 -5.40 15.57 -3.56
CA LEU A 210 -5.33 16.05 -2.17
C LEU A 210 -5.93 15.00 -1.25
N TYR A 211 -5.10 14.41 -0.38
CA TYR A 211 -5.53 13.39 0.59
C TYR A 211 -6.49 13.94 1.63
N ASN A 212 -6.25 15.19 2.08
CA ASN A 212 -7.20 15.89 2.93
C ASN A 212 -8.32 16.47 2.06
N THR A 213 -9.45 15.79 2.01
CA THR A 213 -10.60 16.18 1.19
C THR A 213 -11.23 17.50 1.61
N SER A 214 -11.04 17.93 2.86
CA SER A 214 -11.53 19.24 3.32
C SER A 214 -10.93 20.41 2.55
N LEU A 215 -9.75 20.25 1.98
CA LEU A 215 -9.08 21.27 1.16
C LEU A 215 -9.86 21.63 -0.12
N TYR A 216 -10.70 20.72 -0.64
CA TYR A 216 -11.57 21.03 -1.79
C TYR A 216 -12.70 21.99 -1.45
N PHE A 217 -13.00 22.16 -0.16
CA PHE A 217 -14.00 23.10 0.35
C PHE A 217 -13.38 24.42 0.85
N PHE A 218 -12.08 24.61 0.64
CA PHE A 218 -11.34 25.78 1.15
C PHE A 218 -12.00 27.10 0.77
N PHE A 219 -12.40 27.30 -0.48
CA PHE A 219 -13.01 28.53 -0.95
C PHE A 219 -14.45 28.73 -0.44
N ASP A 220 -15.13 27.68 0.01
CA ASP A 220 -16.45 27.79 0.65
C ASP A 220 -16.30 28.20 2.12
N ILE A 221 -15.23 27.78 2.78
CA ILE A 221 -14.96 28.02 4.20
C ILE A 221 -14.23 29.35 4.41
N GLU A 222 -13.30 29.72 3.53
CA GLU A 222 -12.46 30.92 3.68
C GLU A 222 -13.24 32.21 3.96
N PRO A 223 -14.39 32.50 3.31
CA PRO A 223 -15.18 33.70 3.59
C PRO A 223 -15.76 33.75 5.01
N THR A 224 -15.99 32.60 5.65
CA THR A 224 -16.59 32.49 6.98
C THR A 224 -15.56 32.64 8.10
N LEU A 225 -14.27 32.60 7.81
CA LEU A 225 -13.21 32.64 8.80
C LEU A 225 -12.94 34.08 9.29
N THR A 226 -12.73 34.20 10.59
CA THR A 226 -12.27 35.44 11.22
C THR A 226 -10.81 35.75 10.86
N MET A 227 -10.40 37.02 11.03
CA MET A 227 -8.99 37.41 10.82
C MET A 227 -8.01 36.66 11.74
N LYS A 228 -8.44 36.31 12.97
CA LYS A 228 -7.62 35.50 13.90
C LYS A 228 -7.36 34.10 13.28
N GLN A 229 -8.40 33.42 12.82
CA GLN A 229 -8.28 32.09 12.17
C GLN A 229 -7.43 32.15 10.89
N LYS A 230 -7.58 33.22 10.07
CA LYS A 230 -6.75 33.43 8.86
C LYS A 230 -5.26 33.70 9.16
N ASN A 231 -4.93 34.04 10.41
CA ASN A 231 -3.55 34.19 10.86
C ASN A 231 -2.93 32.88 11.39
N GLU A 232 -3.71 31.84 11.60
CA GLU A 232 -3.23 30.54 12.07
C GLU A 232 -2.32 29.85 11.01
N LYS A 233 -1.38 29.03 11.50
CA LYS A 233 -0.46 28.30 10.63
C LYS A 233 -1.18 27.29 9.75
N SER A 234 -2.20 26.62 10.29
CA SER A 234 -3.05 25.65 9.59
C SER A 234 -3.70 26.27 8.35
N TYR A 235 -4.40 27.40 8.53
CA TYR A 235 -5.02 28.11 7.41
C TYR A 235 -4.00 28.53 6.33
N LYS A 236 -2.85 29.08 6.75
CA LYS A 236 -1.80 29.50 5.82
C LYS A 236 -1.25 28.32 5.02
N TYR A 237 -1.11 27.19 5.68
CA TYR A 237 -0.69 25.94 5.04
C TYR A 237 -1.73 25.43 4.05
N ASP A 238 -3.01 25.36 4.46
CA ASP A 238 -4.10 24.92 3.60
C ASP A 238 -4.22 25.79 2.35
N LYS A 239 -4.18 27.12 2.53
CA LYS A 239 -4.18 28.08 1.43
C LYS A 239 -3.00 27.87 0.47
N TYR A 240 -1.81 27.62 1.01
CA TYR A 240 -0.62 27.31 0.23
C TYR A 240 -0.84 26.03 -0.61
N ILE A 241 -1.29 24.94 0.00
CA ILE A 241 -1.52 23.66 -0.68
C ILE A 241 -2.56 23.79 -1.80
N VAL A 242 -3.69 24.44 -1.55
CA VAL A 242 -4.73 24.65 -2.57
C VAL A 242 -4.19 25.48 -3.74
N ASN A 243 -3.45 26.54 -3.47
CA ASN A 243 -2.84 27.38 -4.50
C ASN A 243 -1.82 26.59 -5.33
N GLU A 244 -0.97 25.78 -4.71
CA GLU A 244 0.01 24.96 -5.42
C GLU A 244 -0.68 23.86 -6.25
N TYR A 245 -1.80 23.33 -5.79
CA TYR A 245 -2.61 22.40 -6.58
C TYR A 245 -3.19 23.06 -7.83
N LEU A 246 -3.76 24.24 -7.72
CA LEU A 246 -4.28 24.99 -8.88
C LEU A 246 -3.15 25.35 -9.85
N LYS A 247 -1.98 25.80 -9.35
CA LYS A 247 -0.80 26.05 -10.17
C LYS A 247 -0.30 24.79 -10.89
N TYR A 248 -0.37 23.63 -10.22
CA TYR A 248 -0.01 22.35 -10.82
C TYR A 248 -0.89 22.04 -12.03
N ILE A 249 -2.20 22.20 -11.92
CA ILE A 249 -3.14 22.00 -13.03
C ILE A 249 -2.86 23.00 -14.17
N GLN A 250 -2.60 24.26 -13.81
CA GLN A 250 -2.25 25.29 -14.79
C GLN A 250 -0.95 24.95 -15.54
N LYS A 251 0.11 24.55 -14.84
CA LYS A 251 1.38 24.13 -15.45
C LYS A 251 1.19 22.96 -16.43
N MET A 252 0.29 22.02 -16.11
CA MET A 252 -0.04 20.93 -17.02
C MET A 252 -0.72 21.43 -18.30
N ASN A 253 -1.71 22.33 -18.15
CA ASN A 253 -2.35 22.96 -19.30
C ASN A 253 -1.31 23.68 -20.18
N ASP A 254 -0.49 24.55 -19.60
CA ASP A 254 0.46 25.39 -20.33
C ASP A 254 1.53 24.56 -21.05
N ARG A 255 2.01 23.50 -20.42
CA ARG A 255 3.02 22.62 -21.01
C ARG A 255 2.47 21.80 -22.19
N CYS A 256 1.19 21.41 -22.14
CA CYS A 256 0.57 20.54 -23.16
C CYS A 256 -0.15 21.34 -24.26
N PHE A 257 -0.69 22.51 -23.94
CA PHE A 257 -1.60 23.26 -24.83
C PHE A 257 -1.17 24.73 -25.04
N GLY A 258 -0.07 25.16 -24.43
CA GLY A 258 0.38 26.55 -24.51
C GLY A 258 -0.64 27.52 -23.89
N SER A 259 -0.98 28.56 -24.59
CA SER A 259 -1.98 29.57 -24.17
C SER A 259 -3.43 29.10 -24.25
N ASN A 260 -3.70 27.96 -24.89
CA ASN A 260 -5.05 27.43 -25.03
C ASN A 260 -5.57 26.91 -23.67
N LYS A 261 -6.74 27.40 -23.26
CA LYS A 261 -7.38 27.00 -22.00
C LYS A 261 -8.20 25.72 -22.18
N VAL A 262 -7.53 24.59 -22.32
CA VAL A 262 -8.15 23.27 -22.49
C VAL A 262 -8.52 22.68 -21.14
N ILE A 263 -7.64 22.83 -20.16
CA ILE A 263 -7.86 22.42 -18.77
C ILE A 263 -7.86 23.68 -17.91
N ILE A 264 -9.00 23.97 -17.31
CA ILE A 264 -9.19 25.14 -16.44
C ILE A 264 -9.07 24.69 -14.99
N PRO A 265 -8.06 25.17 -14.21
CA PRO A 265 -7.81 24.70 -12.86
C PRO A 265 -9.02 24.73 -11.93
N MET A 266 -9.78 25.85 -11.96
CA MET A 266 -10.97 25.98 -11.12
C MET A 266 -12.12 25.06 -11.56
N ASP A 267 -12.24 24.74 -12.83
CA ASP A 267 -13.24 23.79 -13.31
C ASP A 267 -12.94 22.38 -12.78
N VAL A 268 -11.70 21.95 -12.90
CA VAL A 268 -11.25 20.65 -12.35
C VAL A 268 -11.48 20.59 -10.83
N PHE A 269 -11.07 21.65 -10.12
CA PHE A 269 -11.23 21.74 -8.67
C PHE A 269 -12.71 21.67 -8.25
N ASN A 270 -13.58 22.43 -8.94
CA ASN A 270 -15.01 22.46 -8.68
C ASN A 270 -15.69 21.12 -8.99
N VAL A 271 -15.32 20.45 -10.09
CA VAL A 271 -15.86 19.10 -10.40
C VAL A 271 -15.48 18.11 -9.29
N GLN A 272 -14.23 18.12 -8.84
CA GLN A 272 -13.81 17.26 -7.71
C GLN A 272 -14.59 17.56 -6.43
N LYS A 273 -14.83 18.84 -6.14
CA LYS A 273 -15.66 19.27 -5.02
C LYS A 273 -17.10 18.77 -5.15
N GLU A 274 -17.72 18.90 -6.32
CA GLU A 274 -19.08 18.40 -6.59
C GLU A 274 -19.19 16.89 -6.40
N ILE A 275 -18.19 16.13 -6.84
CA ILE A 275 -18.13 14.68 -6.60
C ILE A 275 -18.01 14.37 -5.11
N LEU A 276 -17.20 15.13 -4.36
CA LEU A 276 -17.08 14.96 -2.90
C LEU A 276 -18.38 15.33 -2.16
N TYR A 277 -19.14 16.33 -2.61
CA TYR A 277 -20.47 16.60 -2.07
C TYR A 277 -21.42 15.42 -2.22
N SER A 278 -21.27 14.61 -3.28
CA SER A 278 -22.07 13.39 -3.45
C SER A 278 -21.78 12.34 -2.36
N MET A 279 -20.61 12.38 -1.71
CA MET A 279 -20.29 11.50 -0.56
C MET A 279 -21.03 11.92 0.71
N ALA A 280 -21.34 13.19 0.87
CA ALA A 280 -22.08 13.73 2.01
C ALA A 280 -23.61 13.67 1.84
N CYS A 281 -24.07 13.14 0.73
CA CYS A 281 -25.51 12.98 0.42
C CYS A 281 -26.14 11.93 1.35
N ASN A 282 -27.18 12.27 2.08
CA ASN A 282 -27.83 11.42 3.10
C ASN A 282 -29.29 11.09 2.75
N ASN A 283 -29.59 10.82 1.50
CA ASN A 283 -30.94 10.58 1.01
C ASN A 283 -31.45 9.14 1.21
N ILE A 284 -30.52 8.20 1.47
CA ILE A 284 -30.79 6.77 1.57
C ILE A 284 -30.11 6.22 2.82
N LYS A 285 -30.79 5.38 3.58
CA LYS A 285 -30.20 4.71 4.73
C LYS A 285 -29.21 3.64 4.26
N ASN A 286 -27.94 3.83 4.56
CA ASN A 286 -26.94 2.77 4.35
C ASN A 286 -27.13 1.69 5.41
N ASP A 287 -27.38 0.46 4.98
CA ASP A 287 -27.78 -0.60 5.90
C ASP A 287 -26.62 -1.49 6.39
N SER A 288 -25.44 -1.44 5.77
CA SER A 288 -24.33 -2.31 6.16
C SER A 288 -22.99 -1.91 5.54
N ASP A 289 -21.91 -2.50 6.05
CA ASP A 289 -20.56 -2.49 5.43
C ASP A 289 -20.53 -3.26 4.07
N ASN A 290 -21.65 -3.85 3.64
CA ASN A 290 -21.78 -4.62 2.40
C ASN A 290 -23.11 -4.31 1.71
N ASN A 291 -23.14 -3.22 0.96
CA ASN A 291 -24.35 -2.82 0.22
C ASN A 291 -24.43 -3.60 -1.10
N LEU A 292 -25.21 -4.68 -1.11
CA LEU A 292 -25.48 -5.48 -2.29
C LEU A 292 -26.65 -4.87 -3.09
N VAL A 293 -26.42 -4.66 -4.38
CA VAL A 293 -27.44 -4.15 -5.31
C VAL A 293 -27.70 -5.20 -6.37
N LYS A 294 -28.98 -5.56 -6.56
CA LYS A 294 -29.40 -6.39 -7.68
C LYS A 294 -29.42 -5.55 -8.96
N LYS A 295 -29.12 -6.18 -10.08
CA LYS A 295 -29.16 -5.58 -11.41
C LYS A 295 -30.49 -4.84 -11.69
N GLU A 296 -31.62 -5.46 -11.38
CA GLU A 296 -32.98 -4.91 -11.53
C GLU A 296 -33.25 -3.65 -10.70
N ASP A 297 -32.50 -3.48 -9.60
CA ASP A 297 -32.62 -2.35 -8.67
C ASP A 297 -31.64 -1.20 -8.97
N ALA A 298 -30.69 -1.39 -9.87
CA ALA A 298 -29.63 -0.41 -10.15
C ALA A 298 -30.16 0.97 -10.56
N ASN A 299 -31.25 0.99 -11.34
CA ASN A 299 -31.90 2.22 -11.79
C ASN A 299 -32.50 3.07 -10.67
N LYS A 300 -32.81 2.47 -9.49
CA LYS A 300 -33.24 3.21 -8.29
C LYS A 300 -32.15 4.19 -7.79
N TYR A 301 -30.91 3.91 -8.15
CA TYR A 301 -29.72 4.72 -7.82
C TYR A 301 -29.24 5.53 -9.03
N ASN A 302 -30.04 5.75 -10.05
CA ASN A 302 -29.66 6.42 -11.32
C ASN A 302 -28.53 5.71 -12.06
N PHE A 303 -28.18 4.47 -11.73
CA PHE A 303 -27.05 3.72 -12.27
C PHE A 303 -27.50 2.71 -13.32
N GLU A 304 -27.07 2.84 -14.55
CA GLU A 304 -27.40 1.93 -15.65
C GLU A 304 -26.36 0.81 -15.72
N TRP A 305 -26.45 -0.11 -14.76
CA TRP A 305 -25.48 -1.20 -14.60
C TRP A 305 -25.26 -2.01 -15.86
N ASP A 306 -26.33 -2.32 -16.62
CA ASP A 306 -26.22 -3.09 -17.87
C ASP A 306 -25.34 -2.41 -18.91
N LEU A 307 -25.49 -1.12 -19.10
CA LEU A 307 -24.68 -0.36 -20.06
C LEU A 307 -23.23 -0.25 -19.60
N PHE A 308 -23.03 0.08 -18.33
CA PHE A 308 -21.70 0.19 -17.75
C PHE A 308 -20.93 -1.14 -17.79
N ALA A 309 -21.57 -2.25 -17.38
CA ALA A 309 -20.96 -3.57 -17.40
C ALA A 309 -20.62 -4.02 -18.83
N LYS A 310 -21.50 -3.80 -19.81
CA LYS A 310 -21.19 -4.06 -21.22
C LYS A 310 -19.99 -3.24 -21.71
N ALA A 311 -19.93 -1.97 -21.33
CA ALA A 311 -18.80 -1.09 -21.67
C ALA A 311 -17.47 -1.57 -21.03
N LEU A 312 -17.51 -2.17 -19.84
CA LEU A 312 -16.35 -2.82 -19.21
C LEU A 312 -15.90 -4.09 -19.98
N GLY A 313 -16.79 -4.72 -20.74
CA GLY A 313 -16.50 -5.93 -21.52
C GLY A 313 -17.22 -7.19 -21.04
N TYR A 314 -18.18 -7.09 -20.11
CA TYR A 314 -18.99 -8.24 -19.72
C TYR A 314 -19.84 -8.76 -20.88
N LYS A 315 -19.68 -10.03 -21.22
CA LYS A 315 -20.57 -10.74 -22.16
C LYS A 315 -21.92 -11.07 -21.53
N ILE A 316 -21.89 -11.45 -20.25
CA ILE A 316 -23.07 -11.70 -19.42
C ILE A 316 -22.98 -10.74 -18.24
N VAL A 317 -23.95 -9.84 -18.14
CA VAL A 317 -23.99 -8.84 -17.07
C VAL A 317 -24.28 -9.53 -15.74
N PRO A 318 -23.45 -9.34 -14.70
CA PRO A 318 -23.69 -9.90 -13.37
C PRO A 318 -24.99 -9.41 -12.73
N ASP A 319 -25.72 -10.33 -12.10
CA ASP A 319 -27.02 -10.03 -11.47
C ASP A 319 -26.91 -9.21 -10.18
N VAL A 320 -25.73 -9.20 -9.56
CA VAL A 320 -25.48 -8.51 -8.28
C VAL A 320 -24.10 -7.85 -8.30
N PHE A 321 -24.02 -6.67 -7.72
CA PHE A 321 -22.78 -5.96 -7.45
C PHE A 321 -22.81 -5.33 -6.05
N SER A 322 -21.65 -5.01 -5.50
CA SER A 322 -21.47 -4.32 -4.22
C SER A 322 -21.16 -2.85 -4.43
N VAL A 323 -21.54 -2.02 -3.48
CA VAL A 323 -21.30 -0.57 -3.51
C VAL A 323 -20.79 -0.11 -2.14
N GLU A 324 -19.76 0.73 -2.10
CA GLU A 324 -19.27 1.32 -0.84
C GLU A 324 -20.33 2.21 -0.16
N SER A 325 -21.15 2.93 -0.96
CA SER A 325 -22.25 3.76 -0.46
C SER A 325 -23.36 3.92 -1.48
N LEU A 326 -24.58 3.54 -1.10
CA LEU A 326 -25.78 3.69 -1.92
C LEU A 326 -26.13 5.18 -2.14
N ASN A 327 -25.95 6.00 -1.11
CA ASN A 327 -26.15 7.45 -1.20
C ASN A 327 -25.22 8.08 -2.23
N TYR A 328 -23.93 7.76 -2.13
CA TYR A 328 -22.96 8.24 -3.10
C TYR A 328 -23.31 7.83 -4.52
N LEU A 329 -23.58 6.54 -4.74
CA LEU A 329 -23.94 6.02 -6.07
C LEU A 329 -25.10 6.80 -6.67
N SER A 330 -26.19 6.96 -5.92
CA SER A 330 -27.38 7.67 -6.39
C SER A 330 -27.10 9.13 -6.73
N CYS A 331 -26.37 9.85 -5.84
CA CYS A 331 -26.11 11.26 -6.01
C CYS A 331 -25.07 11.54 -7.11
N VAL A 332 -24.00 10.74 -7.17
CA VAL A 332 -22.96 10.90 -8.20
C VAL A 332 -23.46 10.53 -9.59
N CYS A 333 -24.31 9.49 -9.73
CA CYS A 333 -24.89 9.14 -11.03
C CYS A 333 -25.84 10.22 -11.55
N LYS A 334 -26.62 10.85 -10.67
CA LYS A 334 -27.43 12.01 -11.03
C LYS A 334 -26.56 13.18 -11.46
N LEU A 335 -25.54 13.53 -10.68
CA LEU A 335 -24.59 14.60 -11.00
C LEU A 335 -23.94 14.37 -12.37
N LEU A 336 -23.54 13.14 -12.67
CA LEU A 336 -22.95 12.75 -13.95
C LEU A 336 -23.94 12.94 -15.09
N LYS A 337 -25.15 12.37 -15.01
CA LYS A 337 -26.19 12.49 -16.06
C LYS A 337 -26.47 13.94 -16.42
N ASP A 338 -26.51 14.82 -15.41
CA ASP A 338 -26.85 16.22 -15.60
C ASP A 338 -25.70 17.06 -16.20
N ASN A 339 -24.42 16.65 -15.99
CA ASN A 339 -23.30 17.56 -16.18
C ASN A 339 -22.14 17.06 -17.07
N TRP A 340 -22.00 15.76 -17.31
CA TRP A 340 -20.78 15.15 -17.87
C TRP A 340 -20.30 15.71 -19.23
N LYS A 341 -21.18 16.32 -20.02
CA LYS A 341 -20.87 16.97 -21.32
C LYS A 341 -20.51 18.44 -21.21
N THR A 342 -20.68 19.06 -20.03
CA THR A 342 -20.42 20.49 -19.88
C THR A 342 -18.93 20.80 -20.07
N PRO A 343 -18.56 22.03 -20.50
CA PRO A 343 -17.16 22.43 -20.66
C PRO A 343 -16.31 22.20 -19.39
N LYS A 344 -16.91 22.44 -18.21
CA LYS A 344 -16.29 22.20 -16.91
C LYS A 344 -15.92 20.72 -16.74
N TRP A 345 -16.82 19.80 -17.04
CA TRP A 345 -16.57 18.36 -16.96
C TRP A 345 -15.63 17.87 -18.07
N LYS A 346 -15.65 18.46 -19.26
CA LYS A 346 -14.64 18.17 -20.30
C LYS A 346 -13.23 18.47 -19.77
N SER A 347 -13.05 19.61 -19.12
CA SER A 347 -11.78 19.98 -18.47
C SER A 347 -11.32 18.91 -17.47
N PHE A 348 -12.24 18.40 -16.64
CA PHE A 348 -11.96 17.32 -15.69
C PHE A 348 -11.62 15.99 -16.37
N TRP A 349 -12.37 15.56 -17.39
CA TRP A 349 -12.11 14.29 -18.08
C TRP A 349 -10.73 14.30 -18.75
N ILE A 350 -10.35 15.37 -19.40
CA ILE A 350 -9.03 15.51 -20.02
C ILE A 350 -7.95 15.54 -18.93
N TYR A 351 -8.18 16.22 -17.82
CA TYR A 351 -7.25 16.33 -16.71
C TYR A 351 -6.89 14.98 -16.10
N ILE A 352 -7.87 14.09 -15.82
CA ILE A 352 -7.58 12.82 -15.14
C ILE A 352 -6.67 11.92 -15.98
N PHE A 353 -6.81 11.90 -17.30
CA PHE A 353 -5.89 11.18 -18.18
C PHE A 353 -4.54 11.86 -18.27
N LEU A 354 -4.51 13.17 -18.50
CA LEU A 354 -3.26 13.91 -18.64
C LEU A 354 -2.40 13.83 -17.37
N LYS A 355 -3.04 13.90 -16.20
CA LYS A 355 -2.38 13.75 -14.91
C LYS A 355 -1.59 12.43 -14.85
N GLU A 356 -2.19 11.32 -15.21
CA GLU A 356 -1.54 10.01 -15.14
C GLU A 356 -0.53 9.81 -16.29
N MET A 357 -0.87 10.21 -17.52
CA MET A 357 0.05 10.19 -18.67
C MET A 357 1.33 11.00 -18.40
N SER A 358 1.24 12.11 -17.67
CA SER A 358 2.38 12.98 -17.38
C SER A 358 3.45 12.30 -16.52
N ILE A 359 3.08 11.32 -15.70
CA ILE A 359 4.01 10.55 -14.88
C ILE A 359 5.00 9.76 -15.75
N PHE A 360 4.52 9.23 -16.87
CA PHE A 360 5.27 8.37 -17.78
C PHE A 360 5.95 9.12 -18.93
N ASN A 361 5.76 10.44 -19.01
CA ASN A 361 6.43 11.27 -19.99
C ASN A 361 7.61 12.01 -19.36
N ILE A 362 8.83 11.78 -19.88
CA ILE A 362 10.07 12.34 -19.34
C ILE A 362 10.09 13.87 -19.27
N HIS A 363 9.36 14.55 -20.19
CA HIS A 363 9.30 16.01 -20.26
C HIS A 363 8.22 16.63 -19.38
N LEU A 364 7.28 15.82 -18.88
CA LEU A 364 6.16 16.27 -18.05
C LEU A 364 6.27 15.82 -16.59
N ARG A 365 7.01 14.74 -16.31
CA ARG A 365 7.09 14.14 -14.97
C ARG A 365 7.61 15.05 -13.87
N ASP A 366 8.20 16.18 -14.24
CA ASP A 366 8.61 17.21 -13.28
C ASP A 366 7.42 17.87 -12.60
N ILE A 367 6.32 18.05 -13.34
CA ILE A 367 5.11 18.69 -12.86
C ILE A 367 4.45 17.88 -11.74
N PRO A 368 4.13 16.58 -11.92
CA PRO A 368 3.62 15.74 -10.83
C PRO A 368 4.64 15.53 -9.71
N PHE A 369 5.95 15.55 -9.98
CA PHE A 369 6.96 15.47 -8.93
C PHE A 369 6.90 16.69 -8.01
N ASP A 370 6.85 17.90 -8.57
CA ASP A 370 6.85 19.15 -7.78
C ASP A 370 5.68 19.19 -6.79
N LEU A 371 4.47 18.82 -7.19
CA LEU A 371 3.32 18.81 -6.28
C LEU A 371 3.31 17.56 -5.40
N ASN A 372 3.15 16.38 -6.02
CA ASN A 372 2.79 15.16 -5.30
C ASN A 372 3.90 14.69 -4.35
N ARG A 373 5.16 14.90 -4.76
CA ARG A 373 6.29 14.36 -4.00
C ARG A 373 7.03 15.41 -3.22
N LYS A 374 7.40 16.53 -3.88
CA LYS A 374 8.18 17.58 -3.22
C LYS A 374 7.33 18.37 -2.22
N ILE A 375 6.14 18.84 -2.62
CA ILE A 375 5.29 19.69 -1.76
C ILE A 375 4.49 18.82 -0.79
N LEU A 376 3.73 17.84 -1.27
CA LEU A 376 2.81 17.07 -0.42
C LEU A 376 3.52 16.03 0.45
N LEU A 377 4.63 15.42 -0.02
CA LEU A 377 5.33 14.35 0.71
C LEU A 377 6.70 14.77 1.24
N GLY A 378 7.22 15.94 0.88
CA GLY A 378 8.55 16.39 1.32
C GLY A 378 9.72 15.63 0.70
N GLN A 379 9.53 14.97 -0.46
CA GLN A 379 10.58 14.22 -1.13
C GLN A 379 11.65 15.17 -1.70
N PRO A 380 12.92 15.07 -1.31
CA PRO A 380 13.92 16.06 -1.69
C PRO A 380 14.37 15.93 -3.15
N LYS A 381 14.37 14.72 -3.72
CA LYS A 381 14.85 14.42 -5.06
C LYS A 381 13.95 13.51 -5.85
N LYS A 382 14.07 13.60 -7.17
CA LYS A 382 13.39 12.68 -8.10
C LYS A 382 13.90 11.26 -7.91
N THR A 383 12.99 10.30 -8.05
CA THR A 383 13.35 8.88 -8.13
C THR A 383 14.31 8.67 -9.32
N PRO A 384 15.43 7.96 -9.13
CA PRO A 384 16.34 7.63 -10.23
C PRO A 384 15.61 6.94 -11.39
N PRO A 385 15.94 7.24 -12.65
CA PRO A 385 15.19 6.70 -13.81
C PRO A 385 15.06 5.18 -13.82
N LYS A 386 16.12 4.44 -13.44
CA LYS A 386 16.10 2.97 -13.39
C LYS A 386 15.19 2.44 -12.27
N ILE A 387 15.16 3.09 -11.12
CA ILE A 387 14.24 2.74 -10.03
C ILE A 387 12.79 3.08 -10.43
N PHE A 388 12.58 4.20 -11.12
CA PHE A 388 11.28 4.52 -11.69
C PHE A 388 10.81 3.44 -12.67
N ALA A 389 11.70 3.00 -13.57
CA ALA A 389 11.40 1.92 -14.52
C ALA A 389 11.10 0.60 -13.80
N LEU A 390 11.88 0.22 -12.78
CA LEU A 390 11.61 -0.96 -11.96
C LEU A 390 10.19 -0.92 -11.35
N ILE A 391 9.80 0.22 -10.77
CA ILE A 391 8.46 0.38 -10.18
C ILE A 391 7.37 0.23 -11.25
N GLY A 392 7.56 0.86 -12.42
CA GLY A 392 6.64 0.70 -13.55
C GLY A 392 6.57 -0.75 -14.07
N MET A 393 7.71 -1.42 -14.14
CA MET A 393 7.79 -2.82 -14.54
C MET A 393 7.11 -3.77 -13.55
N SER A 394 7.14 -3.48 -12.25
CA SER A 394 6.51 -4.33 -11.25
C SER A 394 4.99 -4.44 -11.45
N TYR A 395 4.37 -3.49 -12.14
CA TYR A 395 2.98 -3.54 -12.52
C TYR A 395 2.70 -4.60 -13.62
N MET A 396 3.61 -4.74 -14.58
CA MET A 396 3.43 -5.61 -15.76
C MET A 396 4.17 -6.95 -15.66
N PHE A 397 5.23 -7.03 -14.86
CA PHE A 397 6.12 -8.19 -14.74
C PHE A 397 6.38 -8.60 -13.29
N ASN A 398 5.34 -8.53 -12.44
CA ASN A 398 5.49 -8.88 -11.03
C ASN A 398 5.92 -10.35 -10.82
N TYR A 399 5.36 -11.28 -11.59
CA TYR A 399 5.73 -12.70 -11.47
C TYR A 399 7.18 -12.92 -11.89
N PHE A 400 7.60 -12.35 -13.02
CA PHE A 400 8.98 -12.42 -13.49
C PHE A 400 9.96 -11.87 -12.46
N LEU A 401 9.73 -10.64 -11.97
CA LEU A 401 10.58 -10.02 -10.95
C LEU A 401 10.64 -10.82 -9.66
N SER A 402 9.49 -11.37 -9.24
CA SER A 402 9.40 -12.22 -8.05
C SER A 402 10.22 -13.51 -8.22
N LYS A 403 10.14 -14.15 -9.38
CA LYS A 403 10.88 -15.36 -9.67
C LYS A 403 12.39 -15.09 -9.64
N GLU A 404 12.86 -14.08 -10.34
CA GLU A 404 14.28 -13.71 -10.40
C GLU A 404 14.82 -13.32 -9.00
N TYR A 405 14.01 -12.62 -8.20
CA TYR A 405 14.39 -12.25 -6.84
C TYR A 405 14.47 -13.47 -5.92
N VAL A 406 13.51 -14.38 -6.02
CA VAL A 406 13.48 -15.63 -5.22
C VAL A 406 14.65 -16.54 -5.60
N GLU A 407 14.95 -16.74 -6.89
CA GLU A 407 16.09 -17.56 -7.32
C GLU A 407 17.42 -17.06 -6.74
N LYS A 408 17.57 -15.75 -6.57
CA LYS A 408 18.83 -15.17 -6.08
C LYS A 408 18.92 -15.07 -4.55
N TYR A 409 17.80 -14.82 -3.86
CA TYR A 409 17.81 -14.42 -2.45
C TYR A 409 17.05 -15.36 -1.51
N TYR A 410 16.40 -16.43 -2.01
CA TYR A 410 15.70 -17.38 -1.16
C TYR A 410 16.65 -18.08 -0.21
N ASN A 411 16.28 -18.13 1.06
CA ASN A 411 17.03 -18.81 2.10
C ASN A 411 16.07 -19.65 2.98
N GLU A 412 16.08 -20.97 2.74
CA GLU A 412 15.23 -21.92 3.43
C GLU A 412 15.42 -21.88 4.96
N TYR A 413 16.65 -21.61 5.42
CA TYR A 413 16.95 -21.53 6.83
C TYR A 413 16.20 -20.38 7.52
N TYR A 414 16.14 -19.19 6.91
CA TYR A 414 15.35 -18.08 7.42
C TYR A 414 13.85 -18.37 7.37
N VAL A 415 13.36 -18.95 6.30
CA VAL A 415 11.94 -19.29 6.12
C VAL A 415 11.49 -20.26 7.21
N ASN A 416 12.23 -21.34 7.40
CA ASN A 416 11.92 -22.35 8.44
C ASN A 416 12.00 -21.78 9.85
N TYR A 417 12.98 -20.91 10.12
CA TYR A 417 13.09 -20.25 11.41
C TYR A 417 11.87 -19.38 11.70
N VAL A 418 11.46 -18.54 10.75
CA VAL A 418 10.31 -17.63 10.90
C VAL A 418 9.01 -18.43 11.06
N GLN A 419 8.85 -19.54 10.34
CA GLN A 419 7.68 -20.42 10.50
C GLN A 419 7.61 -20.98 11.93
N ASN A 420 8.70 -21.52 12.46
CA ASN A 420 8.74 -22.05 13.82
C ASN A 420 8.47 -20.96 14.88
N LEU A 421 9.05 -19.78 14.69
CA LEU A 421 8.81 -18.63 15.57
C LEU A 421 7.33 -18.22 15.58
N PHE A 422 6.69 -18.18 14.39
CA PHE A 422 5.27 -17.88 14.26
C PHE A 422 4.40 -18.88 15.03
N ASP A 423 4.69 -20.18 14.91
CA ASP A 423 3.94 -21.24 15.59
C ASP A 423 4.06 -21.11 17.12
N ASP A 424 5.21 -20.71 17.62
CA ASP A 424 5.42 -20.49 19.06
C ASP A 424 4.71 -19.21 19.53
N LEU A 425 4.74 -18.13 18.74
CA LEU A 425 4.02 -16.89 19.04
C LEU A 425 2.51 -17.09 19.07
N ILE A 426 1.93 -17.92 18.17
CA ILE A 426 0.51 -18.31 18.23
C ILE A 426 0.15 -18.94 19.56
N LYS A 427 0.99 -19.83 20.11
CA LYS A 427 0.74 -20.46 21.42
C LYS A 427 0.68 -19.42 22.54
N ILE A 428 1.60 -18.43 22.48
CA ILE A 428 1.62 -17.32 23.44
C ILE A 428 0.36 -16.45 23.31
N PHE A 429 -0.02 -16.09 22.09
CA PHE A 429 -1.22 -15.31 21.81
C PHE A 429 -2.49 -15.99 22.33
N LYS A 430 -2.65 -17.29 22.07
CA LYS A 430 -3.76 -18.09 22.59
C LYS A 430 -3.82 -18.06 24.12
N ARG A 431 -2.65 -18.16 24.80
CA ARG A 431 -2.59 -18.05 26.26
C ARG A 431 -3.02 -16.67 26.75
N ILE A 432 -2.61 -15.59 26.07
CA ILE A 432 -3.03 -14.22 26.40
C ILE A 432 -4.55 -14.07 26.25
N ILE A 433 -5.14 -14.54 25.17
CA ILE A 433 -6.59 -14.47 24.92
C ILE A 433 -7.35 -15.31 25.95
N THR A 434 -6.90 -16.52 26.27
CA THR A 434 -7.51 -17.38 27.28
C THR A 434 -7.58 -16.69 28.65
N ASN A 435 -6.50 -16.03 29.05
CA ASN A 435 -6.37 -15.34 30.33
C ASN A 435 -6.93 -13.91 30.31
N ASN A 436 -7.40 -13.41 29.16
CA ASN A 436 -7.96 -12.08 29.05
C ASN A 436 -9.18 -11.92 29.96
N LYS A 437 -9.29 -10.79 30.68
CA LYS A 437 -10.37 -10.59 31.68
C LYS A 437 -11.57 -9.79 31.19
N TRP A 438 -11.44 -9.08 30.08
CA TRP A 438 -12.51 -8.22 29.58
C TRP A 438 -13.31 -8.82 28.40
N LEU A 439 -12.72 -9.75 27.65
CA LEU A 439 -13.43 -10.46 26.59
C LEU A 439 -14.50 -11.41 27.16
N SER A 440 -15.68 -11.38 26.55
CA SER A 440 -16.75 -12.35 26.82
C SER A 440 -16.33 -13.78 26.47
N PRO A 441 -17.02 -14.82 27.00
CA PRO A 441 -16.78 -16.21 26.58
C PRO A 441 -16.93 -16.40 25.06
N PHE A 442 -17.89 -15.72 24.42
CA PHE A 442 -18.09 -15.72 22.97
C PHE A 442 -16.88 -15.10 22.24
N GLY A 443 -16.45 -13.90 22.65
CA GLY A 443 -15.29 -13.22 22.07
C GLY A 443 -14.01 -14.05 22.20
N LYS A 444 -13.76 -14.65 23.37
CA LYS A 444 -12.62 -15.56 23.58
C LYS A 444 -12.65 -16.77 22.65
N LYS A 445 -13.82 -17.47 22.58
CA LYS A 445 -13.98 -18.64 21.73
C LYS A 445 -13.66 -18.32 20.27
N ASN A 446 -14.23 -17.25 19.73
CA ASN A 446 -14.04 -16.87 18.33
C ASN A 446 -12.62 -16.36 18.04
N SER A 447 -12.02 -15.60 18.96
CA SER A 447 -10.60 -15.19 18.87
C SER A 447 -9.66 -16.40 18.83
N LEU A 448 -9.87 -17.38 19.72
CA LEU A 448 -9.07 -18.61 19.73
C LEU A 448 -9.29 -19.42 18.44
N LEU A 449 -10.54 -19.50 17.95
CA LEU A 449 -10.83 -20.16 16.69
C LEU A 449 -10.12 -19.50 15.53
N LYS A 450 -10.09 -18.17 15.49
CA LYS A 450 -9.39 -17.40 14.46
C LYS A 450 -7.88 -17.63 14.51
N LEU A 451 -7.26 -17.61 15.70
CA LEU A 451 -5.86 -17.93 15.91
C LEU A 451 -5.51 -19.40 15.62
N ASN A 452 -6.47 -20.32 15.70
CA ASN A 452 -6.25 -21.71 15.30
C ASN A 452 -6.17 -21.90 13.78
N HIS A 453 -6.76 -20.99 13.01
CA HIS A 453 -6.85 -21.06 11.55
C HIS A 453 -6.02 -19.97 10.85
N ILE A 454 -5.30 -19.14 11.61
CA ILE A 454 -4.39 -18.15 11.01
C ILE A 454 -3.24 -18.89 10.33
N THR A 455 -2.92 -18.47 9.11
CA THR A 455 -1.83 -19.06 8.33
C THR A 455 -0.71 -18.07 8.13
N LEU A 456 0.50 -18.59 7.90
CA LEU A 456 1.66 -17.79 7.52
C LEU A 456 2.10 -18.15 6.10
N ASN A 457 2.28 -17.15 5.27
CA ASN A 457 2.89 -17.26 3.96
C ASN A 457 4.21 -16.47 3.98
N ILE A 458 5.29 -17.09 3.52
CA ILE A 458 6.64 -16.49 3.56
C ILE A 458 7.26 -16.53 2.15
N GLY A 459 7.89 -15.43 1.78
CA GLY A 459 8.62 -15.32 0.54
C GLY A 459 7.77 -14.83 -0.61
N ILE A 460 7.32 -15.68 -1.50
CA ILE A 460 6.44 -15.34 -2.62
C ILE A 460 4.98 -15.67 -2.28
N GLN A 461 4.06 -14.81 -2.65
CA GLN A 461 2.64 -15.15 -2.52
C GLN A 461 2.26 -16.36 -3.37
N LYS A 462 1.40 -17.21 -2.81
CA LYS A 462 0.81 -18.34 -3.56
C LYS A 462 -0.08 -17.82 -4.68
N ASN A 463 -0.12 -18.54 -5.79
CA ASN A 463 -1.03 -18.28 -6.91
C ASN A 463 -0.86 -16.88 -7.56
N VAL A 464 0.34 -16.32 -7.59
CA VAL A 464 0.62 -15.11 -8.39
C VAL A 464 0.38 -15.42 -9.87
N VAL A 465 -0.42 -14.58 -10.52
CA VAL A 465 -0.71 -14.73 -11.95
C VAL A 465 0.55 -14.51 -12.77
N ASN A 466 0.81 -15.42 -13.72
CA ASN A 466 1.95 -15.27 -14.62
C ASN A 466 1.75 -14.04 -15.52
N ASP A 467 2.84 -13.31 -15.76
CA ASP A 467 2.79 -12.11 -16.60
C ASP A 467 2.43 -12.49 -18.04
N PRO A 468 1.54 -11.73 -18.69
CA PRO A 468 1.10 -12.03 -20.06
C PRO A 468 2.19 -11.74 -21.09
N LEU A 469 2.12 -12.47 -22.21
CA LEU A 469 2.97 -12.23 -23.37
C LEU A 469 2.24 -11.29 -24.36
N LEU A 470 2.21 -9.99 -24.03
CA LEU A 470 1.56 -8.96 -24.84
C LEU A 470 2.55 -8.30 -25.82
N ASP A 471 2.02 -7.56 -26.80
CA ASP A 471 2.85 -6.88 -27.81
C ASP A 471 3.30 -5.49 -27.33
N TYR A 472 4.23 -5.50 -26.37
CA TYR A 472 4.80 -4.28 -25.80
C TYR A 472 5.71 -3.54 -26.78
N LYS A 473 5.69 -2.20 -26.69
CA LYS A 473 6.56 -1.28 -27.44
C LYS A 473 7.76 -0.84 -26.59
N ASP A 474 8.87 -0.53 -27.23
CA ASP A 474 10.10 -0.10 -26.56
C ASP A 474 10.19 1.41 -26.29
N ASN A 475 9.29 2.20 -26.88
CA ASN A 475 9.28 3.66 -26.82
C ASN A 475 7.94 4.27 -26.34
N ASP A 476 6.99 3.45 -25.89
CA ASP A 476 5.64 3.91 -25.52
C ASP A 476 5.15 3.29 -24.20
N ALA A 477 5.60 3.88 -23.10
CA ALA A 477 5.23 3.41 -21.76
C ALA A 477 3.72 3.49 -21.50
N TRP A 478 3.05 4.56 -21.96
CA TRP A 478 1.62 4.73 -21.76
C TRP A 478 0.81 3.65 -22.48
N TYR A 479 1.16 3.36 -23.73
CA TYR A 479 0.57 2.24 -24.47
C TYR A 479 0.72 0.92 -23.72
N ASN A 480 1.93 0.63 -23.26
CA ASN A 480 2.23 -0.62 -22.53
C ASN A 480 1.38 -0.77 -21.26
N LEU A 481 1.22 0.31 -20.50
CA LEU A 481 0.40 0.34 -19.30
C LEU A 481 -1.10 0.15 -19.60
N CYS A 482 -1.61 0.81 -20.65
CA CYS A 482 -2.99 0.63 -21.09
C CYS A 482 -3.25 -0.80 -21.56
N LEU A 483 -2.36 -1.35 -22.38
CA LEU A 483 -2.45 -2.72 -22.89
C LEU A 483 -2.50 -3.75 -21.74
N PHE A 484 -1.65 -3.58 -20.73
CA PHE A 484 -1.67 -4.44 -19.55
C PHE A 484 -2.93 -4.25 -18.70
N SER A 485 -3.40 -3.01 -18.53
CA SER A 485 -4.64 -2.70 -17.80
C SER A 485 -5.86 -3.36 -18.45
N GLU A 486 -5.95 -3.34 -19.77
CA GLU A 486 -7.02 -4.01 -20.53
C GLU A 486 -6.99 -5.51 -20.29
N TRP A 487 -5.84 -6.16 -20.46
CA TRP A 487 -5.66 -7.59 -20.16
C TRP A 487 -6.06 -7.91 -18.71
N LYS A 488 -5.62 -7.09 -17.75
CA LYS A 488 -5.95 -7.28 -16.33
C LYS A 488 -7.46 -7.16 -16.07
N THR A 489 -8.12 -6.21 -16.74
CA THR A 489 -9.57 -6.03 -16.67
C THR A 489 -10.31 -7.28 -17.18
N GLU A 490 -9.87 -7.85 -18.31
CA GLU A 490 -10.44 -9.09 -18.85
C GLU A 490 -10.31 -10.24 -17.83
N LYS A 491 -9.12 -10.38 -17.20
CA LYS A 491 -8.89 -11.42 -16.18
C LYS A 491 -9.73 -11.21 -14.92
N LEU A 492 -9.93 -9.97 -14.49
CA LEU A 492 -10.83 -9.66 -13.37
C LEU A 492 -12.29 -10.01 -13.69
N ILE A 493 -12.75 -9.77 -14.93
CA ILE A 493 -14.08 -10.17 -15.40
C ILE A 493 -14.21 -11.69 -15.42
N GLU A 494 -13.19 -12.41 -15.89
CA GLU A 494 -13.16 -13.89 -15.90
C GLU A 494 -13.35 -14.49 -14.49
N LEU A 495 -12.81 -13.86 -13.43
CA LEU A 495 -12.98 -14.33 -12.05
C LEU A 495 -14.45 -14.40 -11.61
N LEU A 496 -15.29 -13.52 -12.14
CA LEU A 496 -16.71 -13.44 -11.79
C LEU A 496 -17.57 -14.44 -12.57
N THR A 497 -17.11 -14.83 -13.77
CA THR A 497 -17.87 -15.67 -14.70
C THR A 497 -17.56 -17.15 -14.56
N ASN A 498 -16.43 -17.51 -13.98
CA ASN A 498 -16.00 -18.90 -13.84
C ASN A 498 -16.61 -19.54 -12.59
N LYS A 499 -17.29 -20.68 -12.77
CA LYS A 499 -17.74 -21.59 -11.69
C LYS A 499 -16.56 -22.29 -10.98
N VAL A 500 -15.35 -21.80 -11.15
CA VAL A 500 -14.15 -22.50 -10.71
C VAL A 500 -13.83 -22.14 -9.28
N SER A 501 -13.48 -23.18 -8.53
CA SER A 501 -12.71 -23.24 -7.28
C SER A 501 -12.03 -21.91 -6.89
N PRO A 502 -11.90 -21.62 -5.59
CA PRO A 502 -11.27 -20.38 -5.10
C PRO A 502 -9.80 -20.36 -5.49
N ILE A 503 -9.52 -20.00 -6.72
CA ILE A 503 -8.18 -19.69 -7.15
C ILE A 503 -7.94 -18.26 -6.66
N ASP A 504 -7.09 -18.15 -5.69
CA ASP A 504 -6.57 -16.86 -5.23
C ASP A 504 -5.68 -16.27 -6.32
N TYR A 505 -6.30 -15.66 -7.33
CA TYR A 505 -5.53 -14.81 -8.21
C TYR A 505 -5.11 -13.56 -7.43
N ASN A 506 -3.86 -13.52 -7.00
CA ASN A 506 -3.28 -12.34 -6.38
C ASN A 506 -2.96 -11.28 -7.44
N PHE A 507 -4.00 -10.76 -8.11
CA PHE A 507 -3.86 -9.59 -8.99
C PHE A 507 -3.40 -8.35 -8.24
N ASP A 508 -3.73 -8.27 -6.94
CA ASP A 508 -3.35 -7.14 -6.10
C ASP A 508 -1.93 -7.22 -5.54
N SER A 509 -1.17 -8.26 -5.93
CA SER A 509 0.21 -8.41 -5.44
C SER A 509 1.14 -7.30 -5.94
N SER A 510 0.82 -6.65 -7.06
CA SER A 510 1.61 -5.57 -7.65
C SER A 510 0.92 -4.21 -7.59
N ILE A 511 0.47 -3.79 -6.41
CA ILE A 511 -0.12 -2.47 -6.23
C ILE A 511 0.98 -1.40 -6.19
N ILE A 512 0.74 -0.30 -6.91
CA ILE A 512 1.66 0.83 -6.97
C ILE A 512 0.91 2.11 -6.60
N ASP A 513 1.44 2.86 -5.66
CA ASP A 513 1.04 4.24 -5.47
C ASP A 513 1.77 5.12 -6.50
N TRP A 514 1.12 5.39 -7.61
CA TRP A 514 1.69 6.19 -8.70
C TRP A 514 1.97 7.65 -8.30
N ARG A 515 1.25 8.18 -7.31
CA ARG A 515 1.48 9.55 -6.81
C ARG A 515 2.82 9.63 -6.08
N ALA A 516 3.07 8.68 -5.20
CA ALA A 516 4.33 8.56 -4.47
C ALA A 516 5.41 7.81 -5.26
N ASN A 517 5.07 7.19 -6.40
CA ASN A 517 5.93 6.27 -7.15
C ASN A 517 6.57 5.23 -6.23
N LYS A 518 5.72 4.51 -5.51
CA LYS A 518 6.10 3.60 -4.45
C LYS A 518 5.34 2.29 -4.59
N LEU A 519 6.05 1.18 -4.38
CA LEU A 519 5.44 -0.14 -4.22
C LEU A 519 4.64 -0.18 -2.91
N THR A 520 3.38 -0.57 -2.97
CA THR A 520 2.49 -0.69 -1.81
C THR A 520 1.77 -2.03 -1.76
N GLY A 521 1.94 -2.87 -2.77
CA GLY A 521 1.34 -4.20 -2.86
C GLY A 521 2.11 -5.26 -2.07
N LYS A 522 1.76 -6.51 -2.35
CA LYS A 522 2.31 -7.69 -1.69
C LYS A 522 3.40 -8.37 -2.54
N GLN A 523 4.17 -7.61 -3.29
CA GLN A 523 5.30 -8.13 -4.05
C GLN A 523 6.32 -8.77 -3.10
N CYS A 524 6.94 -9.89 -3.50
CA CYS A 524 7.91 -10.57 -2.64
C CYS A 524 9.19 -9.75 -2.37
N TYR A 525 9.44 -8.74 -3.19
CA TYR A 525 10.57 -7.81 -3.09
C TYR A 525 10.21 -6.47 -2.42
N ILE A 526 9.06 -6.40 -1.73
CA ILE A 526 8.71 -5.27 -0.86
C ILE A 526 9.20 -5.53 0.57
N VAL A 527 9.78 -4.50 1.19
CA VAL A 527 10.19 -4.54 2.59
C VAL A 527 9.02 -4.08 3.45
N ASN A 528 8.14 -5.01 3.76
CA ASN A 528 6.95 -4.82 4.58
C ASN A 528 6.44 -6.19 5.08
N SER A 529 5.32 -6.19 5.81
CA SER A 529 4.56 -7.37 6.22
C SER A 529 3.06 -7.05 6.13
N PHE A 530 2.21 -8.07 6.13
CA PHE A 530 0.78 -7.88 5.91
C PHE A 530 -0.05 -8.94 6.62
N TYR A 531 -1.19 -8.54 7.18
CA TYR A 531 -2.29 -9.43 7.51
C TYR A 531 -3.46 -9.20 6.56
N THR A 532 -4.11 -10.28 6.09
CA THR A 532 -5.25 -10.22 5.19
C THR A 532 -6.47 -10.88 5.84
N PRO A 533 -7.47 -10.09 6.30
CA PRO A 533 -8.62 -10.60 7.05
C PRO A 533 -9.47 -11.61 6.26
N THR A 534 -9.65 -11.38 4.95
CA THR A 534 -10.50 -12.22 4.07
C THR A 534 -9.95 -13.62 3.81
N VAL A 535 -8.71 -13.89 4.16
CA VAL A 535 -8.07 -15.22 4.08
C VAL A 535 -7.48 -15.65 5.42
N ASN A 536 -7.52 -14.79 6.43
CA ASN A 536 -6.92 -15.00 7.75
C ASN A 536 -5.43 -15.42 7.66
N GLU A 537 -4.66 -14.68 6.85
CA GLU A 537 -3.27 -14.98 6.53
C GLU A 537 -2.34 -13.81 6.86
N VAL A 538 -1.22 -14.12 7.53
CA VAL A 538 -0.04 -13.25 7.63
C VAL A 538 0.88 -13.52 6.44
N TYR A 539 1.38 -12.49 5.79
CA TYR A 539 2.34 -12.59 4.71
C TYR A 539 3.63 -11.83 5.04
N ILE A 540 4.76 -12.51 4.96
CA ILE A 540 6.11 -11.96 5.11
C ILE A 540 6.83 -12.05 3.76
N PRO A 541 6.98 -10.95 3.01
CA PRO A 541 7.73 -10.92 1.75
C PRO A 541 9.19 -11.33 1.93
N LEU A 542 9.77 -11.94 0.90
CA LEU A 542 11.17 -12.40 0.93
C LEU A 542 12.15 -11.26 1.24
N ALA A 543 11.90 -10.07 0.70
CA ALA A 543 12.75 -8.90 0.93
C ALA A 543 12.81 -8.44 2.40
N TYR A 544 11.85 -8.84 3.23
CA TYR A 544 11.89 -8.57 4.66
C TYR A 544 12.87 -9.49 5.42
N LEU A 545 13.20 -10.66 4.86
CA LEU A 545 14.04 -11.68 5.50
C LEU A 545 15.54 -11.38 5.35
N GLN A 546 15.96 -10.18 5.72
CA GLN A 546 17.36 -9.74 5.70
C GLN A 546 17.65 -8.74 6.82
N LYS A 547 18.93 -8.41 7.01
CA LYS A 547 19.31 -7.35 7.95
C LYS A 547 18.67 -6.01 7.56
N PRO A 548 18.22 -5.20 8.56
CA PRO A 548 18.34 -5.44 10.02
C PRO A 548 17.22 -6.31 10.61
N PHE A 549 16.16 -6.65 9.85
CA PHE A 549 14.93 -7.28 10.38
C PHE A 549 15.15 -8.70 10.92
N ILE A 550 16.05 -9.46 10.29
CA ILE A 550 16.44 -10.78 10.76
C ILE A 550 17.92 -11.02 10.55
N THR A 551 18.58 -11.58 11.56
CA THR A 551 19.91 -12.15 11.48
C THR A 551 20.02 -13.25 12.52
N LEU A 552 20.38 -14.45 12.10
CA LEU A 552 20.51 -15.61 12.99
C LEU A 552 21.94 -15.81 13.51
N HIS A 553 22.83 -14.86 13.19
CA HIS A 553 24.22 -14.89 13.60
C HIS A 553 24.52 -13.74 14.56
N ASN A 554 25.02 -14.06 15.74
CA ASN A 554 25.66 -13.15 16.70
C ASN A 554 24.79 -12.16 17.49
N LEU A 555 23.46 -12.17 17.41
CA LEU A 555 22.61 -11.16 18.08
C LEU A 555 21.51 -11.81 18.94
N GLY A 556 21.56 -12.85 19.57
CA GLY A 556 20.61 -13.38 20.56
C GLY A 556 19.13 -13.37 20.19
N ILE A 557 18.31 -14.04 20.98
CA ILE A 557 16.86 -14.14 20.79
C ILE A 557 16.16 -12.79 20.97
N GLU A 558 16.70 -11.92 21.82
CA GLU A 558 16.14 -10.60 22.12
C GLU A 558 16.10 -9.72 20.89
N TYR A 559 17.15 -9.75 20.08
CA TYR A 559 17.18 -9.03 18.81
C TYR A 559 16.14 -9.55 17.84
N ILE A 560 16.02 -10.87 17.72
CA ILE A 560 15.03 -11.51 16.84
C ILE A 560 13.61 -11.18 17.29
N MET A 561 13.35 -11.19 18.59
CA MET A 561 12.04 -10.83 19.15
C MET A 561 11.73 -9.35 18.97
N ALA A 562 12.73 -8.47 19.05
CA ALA A 562 12.53 -7.03 18.85
C ALA A 562 12.20 -6.66 17.39
N TYR A 563 12.72 -7.39 16.41
CA TYR A 563 12.48 -7.15 14.99
C TYR A 563 11.42 -8.10 14.40
N ILE A 564 11.82 -9.25 13.89
CA ILE A 564 10.89 -10.16 13.20
C ILE A 564 9.81 -10.71 14.14
N GLY A 565 10.10 -10.95 15.39
CA GLY A 565 9.11 -11.36 16.39
C GLY A 565 8.06 -10.29 16.65
N GLY A 566 8.51 -9.03 16.80
CA GLY A 566 7.63 -7.86 16.90
C GLY A 566 6.75 -7.70 15.66
N THR A 567 7.31 -7.88 14.48
CA THR A 567 6.56 -7.83 13.21
C THR A 567 5.50 -8.92 13.14
N LEU A 568 5.86 -10.17 13.42
CA LEU A 568 4.90 -11.29 13.40
C LEU A 568 3.75 -11.06 14.39
N THR A 569 4.05 -10.59 15.60
CA THR A 569 3.00 -10.28 16.60
C THR A 569 2.13 -9.09 16.20
N HIS A 570 2.71 -8.08 15.55
CA HIS A 570 1.97 -6.96 14.98
C HIS A 570 0.96 -7.45 13.93
N GLU A 571 1.41 -8.24 12.94
CA GLU A 571 0.52 -8.77 11.90
C GLU A 571 -0.54 -9.72 12.48
N MET A 572 -0.17 -10.55 13.44
CA MET A 572 -1.12 -11.42 14.15
C MET A 572 -2.17 -10.61 14.91
N SER A 573 -1.79 -9.46 15.50
CA SER A 573 -2.72 -8.61 16.25
C SER A 573 -3.79 -7.99 15.35
N HIS A 574 -3.48 -7.75 14.07
CA HIS A 574 -4.48 -7.33 13.07
C HIS A 574 -5.63 -8.31 12.89
N SER A 575 -5.45 -9.60 13.26
CA SER A 575 -6.57 -10.56 13.25
C SER A 575 -7.66 -10.23 14.26
N LEU A 576 -7.35 -9.47 15.31
CA LEU A 576 -8.22 -9.18 16.45
C LEU A 576 -8.44 -7.66 16.68
N ASP A 577 -7.89 -6.79 15.83
CA ASP A 577 -8.11 -5.35 15.90
C ASP A 577 -9.53 -4.95 15.46
N ALA A 578 -9.82 -3.64 15.43
CA ALA A 578 -11.13 -3.11 15.07
C ALA A 578 -11.60 -3.52 13.66
N ASN A 579 -10.68 -3.78 12.74
CA ASN A 579 -10.99 -4.23 11.38
C ASN A 579 -11.02 -5.76 11.29
N GLY A 580 -9.97 -6.43 11.81
CA GLY A 580 -9.87 -7.88 11.76
C GLY A 580 -10.97 -8.59 12.54
N SER A 581 -11.43 -8.01 13.65
CA SER A 581 -12.51 -8.58 14.47
C SER A 581 -13.88 -8.63 13.77
N LYS A 582 -14.04 -7.91 12.66
CA LYS A 582 -15.24 -7.99 11.80
C LYS A 582 -15.29 -9.26 10.94
N PHE A 583 -14.22 -10.04 10.88
CA PHE A 583 -14.11 -11.23 10.05
C PHE A 583 -13.91 -12.47 10.92
N ASN A 584 -14.68 -13.52 10.62
CA ASN A 584 -14.50 -14.80 11.28
C ASN A 584 -13.23 -15.55 10.82
N TYR A 585 -12.99 -16.73 11.37
CA TYR A 585 -11.81 -17.55 11.07
C TYR A 585 -11.72 -18.01 9.60
N ASN A 586 -12.82 -17.98 8.85
CA ASN A 586 -12.87 -18.32 7.42
C ASN A 586 -12.71 -17.09 6.51
N GLY A 587 -12.54 -15.89 7.08
CA GLY A 587 -12.45 -14.64 6.32
C GLY A 587 -13.79 -14.10 5.81
N VAL A 588 -14.90 -14.57 6.34
CA VAL A 588 -16.25 -14.06 6.08
C VAL A 588 -16.55 -12.91 7.02
N LEU A 589 -17.24 -11.88 6.55
CA LEU A 589 -17.66 -10.73 7.36
C LEU A 589 -18.71 -11.19 8.39
N GLU A 590 -18.24 -11.41 9.60
CA GLU A 590 -19.00 -11.86 10.76
C GLU A 590 -18.24 -11.45 12.03
N ASP A 591 -18.86 -10.60 12.83
CA ASP A 591 -18.24 -10.09 14.05
C ASP A 591 -17.88 -11.23 15.02
N ILE A 592 -16.63 -11.25 15.44
CA ILE A 592 -16.15 -12.20 16.46
C ILE A 592 -16.28 -11.67 17.88
N PHE A 593 -16.69 -10.41 18.06
CA PHE A 593 -16.91 -9.75 19.35
C PHE A 593 -18.38 -9.43 19.56
N THR A 594 -18.83 -9.52 20.81
CA THR A 594 -20.14 -9.02 21.23
C THR A 594 -20.13 -7.49 21.28
N GLU A 595 -21.31 -6.84 21.29
CA GLU A 595 -21.40 -5.37 21.47
C GLU A 595 -20.76 -4.90 22.80
N LYS A 596 -20.83 -5.72 23.83
CA LYS A 596 -20.15 -5.45 25.12
C LYS A 596 -18.63 -5.50 24.95
N ASP A 597 -18.09 -6.46 24.20
CA ASP A 597 -16.66 -6.56 23.93
C ASP A 597 -16.19 -5.33 23.13
N LYS A 598 -16.93 -4.93 22.08
CA LYS A 598 -16.64 -3.74 21.27
C LYS A 598 -16.64 -2.46 22.09
N THR A 599 -17.65 -2.29 22.96
CA THR A 599 -17.74 -1.14 23.88
C THR A 599 -16.53 -1.08 24.80
N THR A 600 -16.12 -2.22 25.37
CA THR A 600 -14.95 -2.30 26.26
C THR A 600 -13.66 -2.02 25.49
N TYR A 601 -13.50 -2.57 24.30
CA TYR A 601 -12.37 -2.31 23.42
C TYR A 601 -12.25 -0.80 23.08
N THR A 602 -13.35 -0.19 22.68
CA THR A 602 -13.41 1.26 22.37
C THR A 602 -13.02 2.12 23.57
N LYS A 603 -13.50 1.75 24.77
CA LYS A 603 -13.11 2.46 26.00
C LYS A 603 -11.59 2.39 26.23
N ILE A 604 -11.00 1.19 26.14
CA ILE A 604 -9.54 1.00 26.31
C ILE A 604 -8.76 1.81 25.24
N ALA A 605 -9.23 1.79 24.00
CA ALA A 605 -8.62 2.58 22.92
C ALA A 605 -8.67 4.08 23.21
N ASN A 606 -9.81 4.59 23.67
CA ASN A 606 -9.96 6.01 24.03
C ASN A 606 -9.10 6.40 25.24
N ASP A 607 -8.92 5.52 26.23
CA ASP A 607 -8.03 5.77 27.37
C ASP A 607 -6.57 5.93 26.88
N ILE A 608 -6.13 5.11 25.91
CA ILE A 608 -4.79 5.22 25.29
C ILE A 608 -4.69 6.50 24.46
N ILE A 609 -5.70 6.84 23.65
CA ILE A 609 -5.74 8.07 22.83
C ILE A 609 -5.58 9.29 23.76
N SER A 610 -6.38 9.36 24.84
CA SER A 610 -6.33 10.45 25.80
C SER A 610 -4.95 10.58 26.45
N GLN A 611 -4.28 9.46 26.73
CA GLN A 611 -2.90 9.48 27.22
C GLN A 611 -1.93 10.10 26.20
N TYR A 612 -2.03 9.73 24.94
CA TYR A 612 -1.17 10.30 23.89
C TYR A 612 -1.44 11.79 23.65
N GLU A 613 -2.69 12.23 23.75
CA GLU A 613 -3.06 13.65 23.63
C GLU A 613 -2.43 14.54 24.71
N THR A 614 -2.07 13.96 25.86
CA THR A 614 -1.35 14.72 26.91
C THR A 614 0.10 15.05 26.52
N PHE A 615 0.65 14.40 25.50
CA PHE A 615 2.03 14.59 25.01
C PHE A 615 2.08 15.43 23.70
N ALA A 616 0.94 15.67 23.06
CA ALA A 616 0.83 16.48 21.85
C ALA A 616 0.68 17.98 22.19
#